data_2d9bd619c94f723d6b93e532fd0d8a7e
#
_entry.id   2d9bd619c94f723d6b93e532fd0d8a7e
#
_cell.length_a   1.000
_cell.length_b   1.000
_cell.length_c   1.000
_cell.angle_alpha   90.00
_cell.angle_beta   90.00
_cell.angle_gamma   90.00
#
_symmetry.space_group_name_H-M   'P 1'
#
loop_
_entity.id
_entity.type
_entity.pdbx_description
1 polymer ?
#
loop_
_entity_poly.entity_id
_entity_poly.type
_entity_poly.pdbx_seq_one_letter_code
_entity_poly.pdbx_strand_id
1 'polypeptide(L)'
;MRKYLHQEVVMKVLMLNGSPRKNGNTSIALKEMEKIFKQEGIETELIHVGNKGIRSCIACGACAEKGKCVFDDIVNEIAPKFEECDGLVVGSPVYYASANATLVALLTRLFYSTSFDKTMKVGASVVCARRGGLSATFDELNKFFTISGMPVASSRYWNSIHGRQEGEAAQDEEGLLTMRVLARNMSFLMKSIALGKE
;
A
#
# COMPACT_ATOMS: atom_id res chain seq x y z
N MET A 1 -2.05 23.77 36.43
CA MET A 1 -1.87 22.48 35.72
C MET A 1 -2.92 22.38 34.62
N ARG A 2 -2.59 22.70 33.36
CA ARG A 2 -3.47 22.50 32.21
C ARG A 2 -3.43 21.01 31.84
N LYS A 3 -4.55 20.30 32.02
CA LYS A 3 -4.78 18.97 31.45
C LYS A 3 -4.89 19.15 29.93
N TYR A 4 -3.81 18.86 29.19
CA TYR A 4 -3.92 18.66 27.75
C TYR A 4 -4.62 17.30 27.55
N LEU A 5 -5.89 17.36 27.19
CA LEU A 5 -6.59 16.21 26.61
C LEU A 5 -5.95 16.00 25.21
N HIS A 6 -4.97 15.11 25.13
CA HIS A 6 -4.55 14.59 23.85
C HIS A 6 -5.76 13.82 23.29
N GLN A 7 -6.43 14.40 22.30
CA GLN A 7 -7.23 13.57 21.41
C GLN A 7 -6.24 12.61 20.75
N GLU A 8 -6.36 11.32 21.06
CA GLU A 8 -5.59 10.29 20.35
C GLU A 8 -5.98 10.38 18.88
N VAL A 9 -5.09 10.91 18.06
CA VAL A 9 -5.26 10.91 16.60
C VAL A 9 -5.10 9.47 16.15
N VAL A 10 -6.20 8.84 15.79
CA VAL A 10 -6.21 7.45 15.31
C VAL A 10 -5.50 7.41 13.96
N MET A 11 -4.35 6.73 13.90
CA MET A 11 -3.61 6.56 12.66
C MET A 11 -4.34 5.64 11.69
N LYS A 12 -4.20 5.91 10.40
CA LYS A 12 -4.88 5.18 9.32
C LYS A 12 -3.90 4.63 8.29
N VAL A 13 -4.10 3.39 7.87
CA VAL A 13 -3.38 2.77 6.75
C VAL A 13 -4.36 2.42 5.64
N LEU A 14 -4.12 2.97 4.47
CA LEU A 14 -4.80 2.57 3.25
C LEU A 14 -4.07 1.37 2.64
N MET A 15 -4.79 0.32 2.29
CA MET A 15 -4.24 -0.91 1.73
C MET A 15 -4.89 -1.20 0.37
N LEU A 16 -4.08 -1.33 -0.68
CA LEU A 16 -4.56 -1.59 -2.04
C LEU A 16 -4.21 -3.03 -2.46
N ASN A 17 -5.23 -3.83 -2.70
CA ASN A 17 -5.06 -5.20 -3.21
C ASN A 17 -5.11 -5.21 -4.74
N GLY A 18 -3.96 -5.31 -5.39
CA GLY A 18 -3.79 -5.38 -6.83
C GLY A 18 -3.99 -6.77 -7.44
N SER A 19 -4.31 -7.80 -6.65
CA SER A 19 -4.59 -9.13 -7.20
C SER A 19 -5.94 -9.15 -7.93
N PRO A 20 -6.06 -9.79 -9.11
CA PRO A 20 -7.35 -10.00 -9.75
C PRO A 20 -8.26 -10.93 -8.93
N ARG A 21 -7.69 -11.75 -8.05
CA ARG A 21 -8.42 -12.63 -7.13
C ARG A 21 -8.64 -11.93 -5.80
N LYS A 22 -9.90 -11.61 -5.48
CA LYS A 22 -10.26 -10.88 -4.25
C LYS A 22 -9.76 -11.57 -2.98
N ASN A 23 -9.83 -12.88 -2.91
CA ASN A 23 -9.44 -13.70 -1.76
C ASN A 23 -8.16 -14.52 -2.03
N GLY A 24 -7.36 -14.15 -3.04
CA GLY A 24 -6.12 -14.84 -3.39
C GLY A 24 -4.98 -14.62 -2.40
N ASN A 25 -3.81 -15.13 -2.73
CA ASN A 25 -2.62 -15.12 -1.86
C ASN A 25 -2.18 -13.71 -1.44
N THR A 26 -2.28 -12.72 -2.31
CA THR A 26 -2.01 -11.32 -1.95
C THR A 26 -2.96 -10.82 -0.85
N SER A 27 -4.24 -11.23 -0.89
CA SER A 27 -5.20 -10.88 0.16
C SER A 27 -4.84 -11.51 1.51
N ILE A 28 -4.29 -12.72 1.52
CA ILE A 28 -3.82 -13.38 2.74
C ILE A 28 -2.70 -12.56 3.38
N ALA A 29 -1.72 -12.14 2.58
CA ALA A 29 -0.62 -11.29 3.04
C ALA A 29 -1.13 -9.98 3.67
N LEU A 30 -2.01 -9.26 2.96
CA LEU A 30 -2.55 -7.98 3.43
C LEU A 30 -3.40 -8.15 4.69
N LYS A 31 -4.22 -9.19 4.76
CA LYS A 31 -5.02 -9.49 5.97
C LYS A 31 -4.17 -9.87 7.17
N GLU A 32 -3.00 -10.48 6.96
CA GLU A 32 -2.06 -10.76 8.04
C GLU A 32 -1.47 -9.47 8.61
N MET A 33 -1.14 -8.48 7.76
CA MET A 33 -0.73 -7.15 8.21
C MET A 33 -1.87 -6.41 8.94
N GLU A 34 -3.09 -6.49 8.43
CA GLU A 34 -4.28 -5.87 9.01
C GLU A 34 -4.52 -6.32 10.47
N LYS A 35 -4.29 -7.61 10.77
CA LYS A 35 -4.37 -8.13 12.15
C LYS A 35 -3.38 -7.41 13.08
N ILE A 36 -2.17 -7.16 12.60
CA ILE A 36 -1.12 -6.49 13.39
C ILE A 36 -1.44 -4.99 13.53
N PHE A 37 -1.85 -4.30 12.48
CA PHE A 37 -2.27 -2.91 12.57
C PHE A 37 -3.39 -2.72 13.61
N LYS A 38 -4.37 -3.62 13.62
CA LYS A 38 -5.43 -3.62 14.65
C LYS A 38 -4.89 -3.79 16.07
N GLN A 39 -3.91 -4.69 16.27
CA GLN A 39 -3.24 -4.87 17.58
C GLN A 39 -2.47 -3.61 18.01
N GLU A 40 -1.93 -2.87 17.04
CA GLU A 40 -1.19 -1.61 17.23
C GLU A 40 -2.09 -0.37 17.38
N GLY A 41 -3.42 -0.52 17.34
CA GLY A 41 -4.39 0.56 17.43
C GLY A 41 -4.49 1.42 16.17
N ILE A 42 -4.13 0.87 15.00
CA ILE A 42 -4.15 1.58 13.72
C ILE A 42 -5.34 1.10 12.89
N GLU A 43 -6.13 2.05 12.40
CA GLU A 43 -7.24 1.77 11.49
C GLU A 43 -6.73 1.40 10.10
N THR A 44 -7.43 0.47 9.45
CA THR A 44 -7.09 0.02 8.09
C THR A 44 -8.29 0.08 7.17
N GLU A 45 -8.06 0.47 5.92
CA GLU A 45 -9.04 0.31 4.85
C GLU A 45 -8.40 -0.49 3.71
N LEU A 46 -8.92 -1.70 3.46
CA LEU A 46 -8.46 -2.59 2.38
C LEU A 46 -9.37 -2.46 1.16
N ILE A 47 -8.83 -1.91 0.06
CA ILE A 47 -9.55 -1.74 -1.20
C ILE A 47 -9.02 -2.73 -2.25
N HIS A 48 -9.93 -3.53 -2.81
CA HIS A 48 -9.61 -4.45 -3.90
C HIS A 48 -9.70 -3.75 -5.26
N VAL A 49 -8.56 -3.64 -5.95
CA VAL A 49 -8.44 -2.90 -7.22
C VAL A 49 -8.03 -3.78 -8.41
N GLY A 50 -7.50 -4.96 -8.17
CA GLY A 50 -6.86 -5.79 -9.19
C GLY A 50 -7.76 -6.34 -10.29
N ASN A 51 -9.08 -6.33 -10.10
CA ASN A 51 -10.08 -6.76 -11.10
C ASN A 51 -10.88 -5.59 -11.69
N LYS A 52 -10.49 -4.35 -11.42
CA LYS A 52 -11.15 -3.15 -11.96
C LYS A 52 -10.65 -2.84 -13.37
N GLY A 53 -11.52 -2.29 -14.21
CA GLY A 53 -11.16 -1.81 -15.54
C GLY A 53 -10.46 -0.45 -15.50
N ILE A 54 -9.25 -0.38 -14.97
CA ILE A 54 -8.52 0.87 -14.78
C ILE A 54 -7.67 1.17 -16.02
N ARG A 55 -7.94 2.30 -16.67
CA ARG A 55 -7.13 2.80 -17.78
C ARG A 55 -5.81 3.38 -17.29
N SER A 56 -4.76 3.22 -18.10
CA SER A 56 -3.48 3.89 -17.86
C SER A 56 -3.59 5.42 -18.05
N CYS A 57 -2.60 6.15 -17.54
CA CYS A 57 -2.48 7.58 -17.76
C CYS A 57 -2.29 7.88 -19.26
N ILE A 58 -3.00 8.87 -19.78
CA ILE A 58 -2.92 9.33 -21.19
C ILE A 58 -2.12 10.63 -21.32
N ALA A 59 -1.43 11.06 -20.26
CA ALA A 59 -0.60 12.27 -20.26
C ALA A 59 -1.33 13.56 -20.69
N CYS A 60 -2.63 13.68 -20.43
CA CYS A 60 -3.44 14.83 -20.86
C CYS A 60 -3.17 16.12 -20.07
N GLY A 61 -2.45 16.08 -18.96
CA GLY A 61 -2.11 17.25 -18.15
C GLY A 61 -3.26 17.87 -17.33
N ALA A 62 -4.51 17.47 -17.54
CA ALA A 62 -5.69 18.10 -16.93
C ALA A 62 -5.71 18.05 -15.39
N CYS A 63 -5.02 17.09 -14.77
CA CYS A 63 -4.93 17.00 -13.31
C CYS A 63 -4.13 18.16 -12.68
N ALA A 64 -3.22 18.79 -13.41
CA ALA A 64 -2.49 19.96 -12.92
C ALA A 64 -3.42 21.14 -12.59
N GLU A 65 -4.49 21.32 -13.36
CA GLU A 65 -5.50 22.37 -13.15
C GLU A 65 -6.65 21.91 -12.24
N LYS A 66 -7.10 20.65 -12.42
CA LYS A 66 -8.31 20.13 -11.77
C LYS A 66 -8.07 19.51 -10.39
N GLY A 67 -6.81 19.23 -10.02
CA GLY A 67 -6.45 18.52 -8.80
C GLY A 67 -6.92 17.05 -8.74
N LYS A 68 -7.48 16.51 -9.87
CA LYS A 68 -7.96 15.13 -9.97
C LYS A 68 -7.83 14.60 -11.40
N CYS A 69 -7.82 13.27 -11.57
CA CYS A 69 -7.78 12.64 -12.87
C CYS A 69 -9.05 12.94 -13.69
N VAL A 70 -8.90 13.05 -15.01
CA VAL A 70 -10.05 13.28 -15.92
C VAL A 70 -10.98 12.08 -16.02
N PHE A 71 -10.46 10.87 -15.78
CA PHE A 71 -11.28 9.68 -15.75
C PHE A 71 -11.97 9.59 -14.38
N ASP A 72 -13.29 9.61 -14.42
CA ASP A 72 -14.14 9.51 -13.23
C ASP A 72 -14.33 8.03 -12.87
N ASP A 73 -13.36 7.50 -12.12
CA ASP A 73 -13.31 6.10 -11.70
C ASP A 73 -12.70 5.97 -10.29
N ILE A 74 -12.46 4.74 -9.87
CA ILE A 74 -11.94 4.40 -8.54
C ILE A 74 -10.66 5.15 -8.15
N VAL A 75 -9.86 5.66 -9.09
CA VAL A 75 -8.66 6.46 -8.79
C VAL A 75 -9.04 7.74 -8.05
N ASN A 76 -10.09 8.44 -8.52
CA ASN A 76 -10.60 9.64 -7.87
C ASN A 76 -11.29 9.35 -6.53
N GLU A 77 -11.86 8.15 -6.36
CA GLU A 77 -12.45 7.71 -5.08
C GLU A 77 -11.37 7.39 -4.02
N ILE A 78 -10.22 6.87 -4.46
CA ILE A 78 -9.09 6.53 -3.59
C ILE A 78 -8.27 7.76 -3.20
N ALA A 79 -8.19 8.78 -4.04
CA ALA A 79 -7.37 9.96 -3.82
C ALA A 79 -7.59 10.63 -2.46
N PRO A 80 -8.82 10.96 -2.01
CA PRO A 80 -9.05 11.54 -0.69
C PRO A 80 -8.68 10.59 0.46
N LYS A 81 -8.89 9.28 0.31
CA LYS A 81 -8.49 8.28 1.31
C LYS A 81 -6.96 8.20 1.46
N PHE A 82 -6.23 8.36 0.36
CA PHE A 82 -4.78 8.44 0.37
C PHE A 82 -4.29 9.75 1.01
N GLU A 83 -4.98 10.85 0.81
CA GLU A 83 -4.69 12.11 1.49
C GLU A 83 -4.84 12.01 3.01
N GLU A 84 -5.90 11.36 3.48
CA GLU A 84 -6.22 11.21 4.91
C GLU A 84 -5.39 10.16 5.65
N CYS A 85 -4.77 9.20 4.95
CA CYS A 85 -4.02 8.13 5.62
C CYS A 85 -2.59 8.54 6.01
N ASP A 86 -2.04 7.89 7.03
CA ASP A 86 -0.65 8.04 7.48
C ASP A 86 0.29 7.08 6.76
N GLY A 87 -0.26 6.00 6.21
CA GLY A 87 0.50 5.00 5.48
C GLY A 87 -0.28 4.37 4.33
N LEU A 88 0.47 3.96 3.29
CA LEU A 88 -0.05 3.27 2.12
C LEU A 88 0.64 1.93 1.92
N VAL A 89 -0.14 0.85 1.94
CA VAL A 89 0.33 -0.50 1.57
C VAL A 89 -0.21 -0.87 0.20
N VAL A 90 0.67 -1.31 -0.71
CA VAL A 90 0.27 -1.84 -2.02
C VAL A 90 0.67 -3.31 -2.14
N GLY A 91 -0.30 -4.16 -2.41
CA GLY A 91 -0.09 -5.60 -2.59
C GLY A 91 -0.31 -6.03 -4.04
N SER A 92 0.63 -6.79 -4.61
CA SER A 92 0.52 -7.30 -5.98
C SER A 92 0.94 -8.75 -6.13
N PRO A 93 0.26 -9.53 -6.96
CA PRO A 93 0.86 -10.73 -7.52
C PRO A 93 1.98 -10.33 -8.50
N VAL A 94 2.92 -11.26 -8.73
CA VAL A 94 4.00 -11.10 -9.71
C VAL A 94 3.59 -11.71 -11.04
N TYR A 95 3.61 -10.90 -12.09
CA TYR A 95 3.39 -11.31 -13.47
C TYR A 95 4.57 -10.87 -14.32
N TYR A 96 5.33 -11.83 -14.87
CA TYR A 96 6.53 -11.55 -15.68
C TYR A 96 7.53 -10.60 -14.99
N ALA A 97 7.78 -10.83 -13.69
CA ALA A 97 8.66 -10.02 -12.85
C ALA A 97 8.22 -8.53 -12.71
N SER A 98 6.94 -8.26 -12.86
CA SER A 98 6.30 -6.95 -12.70
C SER A 98 5.01 -7.08 -11.87
N ALA A 99 4.52 -5.97 -11.35
CA ALA A 99 3.23 -5.91 -10.67
C ALA A 99 2.06 -6.09 -11.65
N ASN A 100 0.88 -6.41 -11.11
CA ASN A 100 -0.33 -6.41 -11.93
C ASN A 100 -0.52 -5.05 -12.61
N ALA A 101 -0.64 -5.05 -13.94
CA ALA A 101 -0.77 -3.85 -14.76
C ALA A 101 -1.91 -2.93 -14.32
N THR A 102 -3.03 -3.49 -13.83
CA THR A 102 -4.14 -2.70 -13.27
C THR A 102 -3.71 -1.89 -12.05
N LEU A 103 -2.91 -2.49 -11.15
CA LEU A 103 -2.37 -1.78 -9.99
C LEU A 103 -1.39 -0.68 -10.42
N VAL A 104 -0.48 -0.97 -11.37
CA VAL A 104 0.47 0.02 -11.89
C VAL A 104 -0.26 1.18 -12.55
N ALA A 105 -1.30 0.92 -13.35
CA ALA A 105 -2.13 1.95 -13.97
C ALA A 105 -2.83 2.84 -12.92
N LEU A 106 -3.35 2.22 -11.85
CA LEU A 106 -3.94 2.95 -10.72
C LEU A 106 -2.90 3.83 -10.05
N LEU A 107 -1.76 3.25 -9.62
CA LEU A 107 -0.72 3.99 -8.90
C LEU A 107 -0.15 5.15 -9.72
N THR A 108 0.12 4.92 -11.02
CA THR A 108 0.59 5.96 -11.93
C THR A 108 -0.36 7.16 -11.93
N ARG A 109 -1.66 6.90 -12.05
CA ARG A 109 -2.67 7.96 -12.07
C ARG A 109 -2.88 8.58 -10.70
N LEU A 110 -2.94 7.78 -9.65
CA LEU A 110 -3.15 8.24 -8.27
C LEU A 110 -2.02 9.18 -7.84
N PHE A 111 -0.77 8.76 -8.01
CA PHE A 111 0.39 9.57 -7.62
C PHE A 111 0.55 10.82 -8.50
N TYR A 112 0.21 10.73 -9.77
CA TYR A 112 0.35 11.84 -10.71
C TYR A 112 -0.76 12.88 -10.61
N SER A 113 -2.00 12.47 -10.28
CA SER A 113 -3.17 13.36 -10.26
C SER A 113 -3.47 13.98 -8.89
N THR A 114 -2.75 13.61 -7.84
CA THR A 114 -2.92 14.15 -6.48
C THR A 114 -1.83 15.16 -6.15
N SER A 115 -2.22 16.34 -5.70
CA SER A 115 -1.32 17.47 -5.40
C SER A 115 -0.97 17.62 -3.91
N PHE A 116 -1.62 16.88 -3.01
CA PHE A 116 -1.31 16.93 -1.59
C PHE A 116 0.12 16.42 -1.29
N ASP A 117 0.69 16.90 -0.22
CA ASP A 117 2.02 16.48 0.25
C ASP A 117 1.99 15.03 0.76
N LYS A 118 2.82 14.19 0.15
CA LYS A 118 2.97 12.77 0.50
C LYS A 118 4.17 12.52 1.40
N THR A 119 4.98 13.55 1.62
CA THR A 119 6.22 13.48 2.42
C THR A 119 5.92 12.92 3.80
N MET A 120 6.72 11.94 4.22
CA MET A 120 6.61 11.26 5.52
C MET A 120 5.33 10.45 5.74
N LYS A 121 4.46 10.24 4.73
CA LYS A 121 3.53 9.09 4.77
C LYS A 121 4.34 7.81 4.56
N VAL A 122 4.10 6.78 5.37
CA VAL A 122 4.90 5.55 5.27
C VAL A 122 4.38 4.65 4.17
N GLY A 123 5.25 4.26 3.23
CA GLY A 123 4.93 3.35 2.14
C GLY A 123 5.36 1.91 2.44
N ALA A 124 4.61 0.92 1.97
CA ALA A 124 5.03 -0.47 1.95
C ALA A 124 4.49 -1.21 0.73
N SER A 125 5.35 -1.95 0.03
CA SER A 125 4.96 -2.88 -1.02
C SER A 125 4.99 -4.32 -0.52
N VAL A 126 4.02 -5.12 -0.95
CA VAL A 126 3.91 -6.55 -0.67
C VAL A 126 3.77 -7.30 -1.99
N VAL A 127 4.63 -8.27 -2.23
CA VAL A 127 4.63 -9.02 -3.47
C VAL A 127 4.38 -10.50 -3.24
N CYS A 128 3.53 -11.09 -4.07
CA CYS A 128 3.17 -12.50 -3.98
C CYS A 128 3.48 -13.23 -5.27
N ALA A 129 4.24 -14.31 -5.21
CA ALA A 129 4.56 -15.12 -6.38
C ALA A 129 4.60 -16.60 -6.05
N ARG A 130 4.58 -17.41 -7.13
CA ARG A 130 4.91 -18.84 -7.01
C ARG A 130 6.38 -19.08 -6.65
N ARG A 131 7.31 -18.28 -7.27
CA ARG A 131 8.78 -18.44 -7.17
C ARG A 131 9.52 -17.13 -7.40
N GLY A 132 9.92 -16.86 -8.65
CA GLY A 132 10.81 -15.79 -9.07
C GLY A 132 10.09 -14.49 -9.42
N GLY A 133 10.90 -13.42 -9.62
CA GLY A 133 10.43 -12.12 -10.04
C GLY A 133 9.96 -11.19 -8.91
N LEU A 134 10.03 -11.63 -7.65
CA LEU A 134 9.53 -10.85 -6.51
C LEU A 134 10.37 -9.58 -6.29
N SER A 135 11.70 -9.66 -6.32
CA SER A 135 12.57 -8.48 -6.08
C SER A 135 12.35 -7.38 -7.12
N ALA A 136 12.26 -7.74 -8.40
CA ALA A 136 12.00 -6.77 -9.46
C ALA A 136 10.64 -6.08 -9.29
N THR A 137 9.59 -6.83 -8.94
CA THR A 137 8.26 -6.29 -8.67
C THR A 137 8.24 -5.42 -7.40
N PHE A 138 8.97 -5.83 -6.37
CA PHE A 138 9.13 -5.07 -5.14
C PHE A 138 9.81 -3.72 -5.42
N ASP A 139 10.89 -3.71 -6.19
CA ASP A 139 11.61 -2.49 -6.57
C ASP A 139 10.74 -1.57 -7.44
N GLU A 140 9.97 -2.13 -8.38
CA GLU A 140 9.03 -1.39 -9.20
C GLU A 140 8.02 -0.60 -8.34
N LEU A 141 7.39 -1.26 -7.37
CA LEU A 141 6.38 -0.64 -6.52
C LEU A 141 6.97 0.39 -5.55
N ASN A 142 8.15 0.16 -5.00
CA ASN A 142 8.79 1.07 -4.08
C ASN A 142 9.20 2.42 -4.73
N LYS A 143 9.36 2.47 -6.05
CA LYS A 143 9.66 3.71 -6.77
C LYS A 143 8.56 4.76 -6.63
N PHE A 144 7.30 4.36 -6.51
CA PHE A 144 6.20 5.29 -6.27
C PHE A 144 6.36 6.02 -4.92
N PHE A 145 6.82 5.32 -3.89
CA PHE A 145 7.04 5.89 -2.57
C PHE A 145 8.28 6.79 -2.53
N THR A 146 9.40 6.26 -3.04
CA THR A 146 10.70 6.96 -2.93
C THR A 146 10.73 8.28 -3.69
N ILE A 147 10.11 8.38 -4.88
CA ILE A 147 10.03 9.64 -5.62
C ILE A 147 9.11 10.68 -4.93
N SER A 148 8.23 10.21 -4.05
CA SER A 148 7.23 11.05 -3.36
C SER A 148 7.63 11.44 -1.94
N GLY A 149 8.89 11.21 -1.54
CA GLY A 149 9.38 11.53 -0.19
C GLY A 149 8.76 10.66 0.92
N MET A 150 8.20 9.52 0.55
CA MET A 150 7.59 8.57 1.49
C MET A 150 8.65 7.57 1.98
N PRO A 151 8.93 7.48 3.30
CA PRO A 151 9.76 6.41 3.85
C PRO A 151 9.17 5.03 3.53
N VAL A 152 10.03 4.11 3.07
CA VAL A 152 9.61 2.73 2.76
C VAL A 152 9.86 1.85 3.98
N ALA A 153 8.80 1.22 4.50
CA ALA A 153 8.91 0.27 5.58
C ALA A 153 9.56 -1.03 5.11
N SER A 154 10.51 -1.52 5.88
CA SER A 154 11.17 -2.81 5.70
C SER A 154 10.69 -3.84 6.72
N SER A 155 10.92 -5.11 6.43
CA SER A 155 10.67 -6.23 7.34
C SER A 155 11.98 -6.96 7.69
N ARG A 156 11.89 -8.24 8.00
CA ARG A 156 13.06 -9.11 8.23
C ARG A 156 13.75 -9.60 6.94
N TYR A 157 13.04 -9.51 5.82
CA TYR A 157 13.47 -9.88 4.47
C TYR A 157 12.75 -8.96 3.47
N TRP A 158 12.89 -9.17 2.15
CA TRP A 158 12.02 -8.48 1.19
C TRP A 158 10.56 -8.83 1.46
N ASN A 159 9.67 -7.88 1.31
CA ASN A 159 8.26 -8.02 1.68
C ASN A 159 7.52 -8.95 0.71
N SER A 160 7.82 -10.22 0.77
CA SER A 160 7.34 -11.25 -0.15
C SER A 160 6.62 -12.39 0.58
N ILE A 161 5.69 -13.02 -0.13
CA ILE A 161 5.00 -14.22 0.30
C ILE A 161 4.81 -15.14 -0.91
N HIS A 162 4.82 -16.45 -0.69
CA HIS A 162 4.75 -17.43 -1.76
C HIS A 162 3.42 -18.19 -1.77
N GLY A 163 2.95 -18.49 -2.98
CA GLY A 163 1.77 -19.32 -3.23
C GLY A 163 1.42 -19.35 -4.70
N ARG A 164 1.12 -20.54 -5.23
CA ARG A 164 0.69 -20.76 -6.62
C ARG A 164 -0.85 -20.81 -6.72
N GLN A 165 -1.46 -21.71 -5.96
CA GLN A 165 -2.90 -21.85 -5.91
C GLN A 165 -3.50 -20.87 -4.89
N GLU A 166 -4.78 -20.62 -5.03
CA GLU A 166 -5.50 -19.77 -4.07
C GLU A 166 -5.45 -20.42 -2.68
N GLY A 167 -5.06 -19.63 -1.68
CA GLY A 167 -4.95 -20.09 -0.30
C GLY A 167 -3.56 -20.59 0.12
N GLU A 168 -2.66 -20.94 -0.79
CA GLU A 168 -1.36 -21.53 -0.45
C GLU A 168 -0.47 -20.59 0.39
N ALA A 169 -0.59 -19.28 0.23
CA ALA A 169 0.17 -18.32 1.05
C ALA A 169 -0.13 -18.44 2.56
N ALA A 170 -1.25 -19.05 2.94
CA ALA A 170 -1.53 -19.35 4.35
C ALA A 170 -0.60 -20.41 4.94
N GLN A 171 0.13 -21.15 4.12
CA GLN A 171 1.10 -22.18 4.51
C GLN A 171 2.55 -21.66 4.44
N ASP A 172 2.78 -20.46 3.91
CA ASP A 172 4.10 -19.83 3.89
C ASP A 172 4.36 -19.12 5.22
N GLU A 173 4.82 -19.90 6.21
CA GLU A 173 5.07 -19.39 7.57
C GLU A 173 6.10 -18.27 7.59
N GLU A 174 7.14 -18.34 6.74
CA GLU A 174 8.15 -17.29 6.63
C GLU A 174 7.56 -16.01 6.03
N GLY A 175 6.78 -16.12 4.97
CA GLY A 175 6.08 -15.01 4.35
C GLY A 175 5.08 -14.36 5.31
N LEU A 176 4.30 -15.14 6.05
CA LEU A 176 3.37 -14.62 7.07
C LEU A 176 4.11 -13.91 8.20
N LEU A 177 5.24 -14.46 8.67
CA LEU A 177 6.07 -13.79 9.68
C LEU A 177 6.65 -12.48 9.13
N THR A 178 7.08 -12.48 7.87
CA THR A 178 7.55 -11.27 7.17
C THR A 178 6.47 -10.19 7.14
N MET A 179 5.22 -10.53 6.84
CA MET A 179 4.07 -9.60 6.86
C MET A 179 3.82 -9.03 8.26
N ARG A 180 3.89 -9.87 9.30
CA ARG A 180 3.73 -9.43 10.70
C ARG A 180 4.82 -8.44 11.12
N VAL A 181 6.08 -8.74 10.78
CA VAL A 181 7.21 -7.84 11.07
C VAL A 181 7.09 -6.53 10.29
N LEU A 182 6.72 -6.60 9.00
CA LEU A 182 6.49 -5.41 8.18
C LEU A 182 5.45 -4.47 8.81
N ALA A 183 4.30 -5.02 9.23
CA ALA A 183 3.24 -4.22 9.83
C ALA A 183 3.68 -3.59 11.16
N ARG A 184 4.45 -4.30 12.01
CA ARG A 184 5.02 -3.73 13.25
C ARG A 184 6.01 -2.60 12.95
N ASN A 185 6.94 -2.81 12.01
CA ASN A 185 7.93 -1.81 11.64
C ASN A 185 7.25 -0.57 11.04
N MET A 186 6.24 -0.76 10.20
CA MET A 186 5.46 0.33 9.63
C MET A 186 4.71 1.11 10.72
N SER A 187 4.10 0.41 11.68
CA SER A 187 3.43 1.02 12.83
C SER A 187 4.40 1.85 13.67
N PHE A 188 5.59 1.31 13.95
CA PHE A 188 6.64 2.03 14.68
C PHE A 188 7.08 3.30 13.94
N LEU A 189 7.32 3.22 12.62
CA LEU A 189 7.71 4.36 11.81
C LEU A 189 6.64 5.46 11.82
N MET A 190 5.37 5.11 11.60
CA MET A 190 4.26 6.07 11.61
C MET A 190 4.14 6.77 12.96
N LYS A 191 4.18 6.02 14.07
CA LYS A 191 4.14 6.58 15.43
C LYS A 191 5.34 7.50 15.70
N SER A 192 6.55 7.11 15.28
CA SER A 192 7.77 7.92 15.43
C SER A 192 7.72 9.20 14.61
N ILE A 193 7.21 9.15 13.38
CA ILE A 193 7.05 10.31 12.52
C ILE A 193 6.01 11.29 13.10
N ALA A 194 4.92 10.78 13.66
CA ALA A 194 3.91 11.61 14.30
C ALA A 194 4.49 12.38 15.49
N LEU A 195 5.26 11.72 16.37
CA LEU A 195 5.97 12.34 17.48
C LEU A 195 7.00 13.38 17.01
N GLY A 196 7.64 13.17 15.87
CA GLY A 196 8.62 14.10 15.31
C GLY A 196 8.02 15.35 14.63
N LYS A 197 6.68 15.38 14.46
CA LYS A 197 5.94 16.53 13.91
C LYS A 197 5.36 17.44 14.99
N GLU A 198 5.36 17.00 16.26
CA GLU A 198 4.98 17.79 17.45
C GLU A 198 6.14 18.71 17.89
#